data_4cba35a2c7dbf78957c916a0df995ec3
#
_entry.id   4cba35a2c7dbf78957c916a0df995ec3
#
_cell.length_a   1.000
_cell.length_b   1.000
_cell.length_c   1.000
_cell.angle_alpha   90.00
_cell.angle_beta   90.00
_cell.angle_gamma   90.00
#
_symmetry.space_group_name_H-M   'P 1'
#
loop_
_entity.id
_entity.type
_entity.pdbx_description
1 polymer ?
#
loop_
_entity_poly.entity_id
_entity_poly.type
_entity_poly.pdbx_seq_one_letter_code
_entity_poly.pdbx_strand_id
1 'polypeptide(L)'
;MIMKQRSPQILLCPSCGRATVHKRLYTKNGCDILGCNECGLGRAEAKAFDPAAYYTAGYFSGRLPDGYADYLGAEQVLRREFARTVDFVRLNCPSGKLLEVGCAYGFFLQEAMRYFDVSGIELSDDAAAHCRQAGLNVLSGEADETNLKRFGNVDVIVMLDVVEHLRDPHGTLSACAKKLNPGGIIVLTTGDFGSSLARLAGAGWRLMTPPQHQWFFTAESIRRSSARLGMKLERLDYPWKIVPLSLILFQLRRMLGFGFAARPSWIPIGVPVNLFDAMRIVLRSCADRDADLARM
;
A
#
# COMPACT_ATOMS: atom_id res chain seq x y z
N MET A 1 -10.33 -7.01 -34.86
CA MET A 1 -10.90 -8.00 -33.92
C MET A 1 -11.71 -7.25 -32.87
N ILE A 2 -13.04 -7.18 -33.03
CA ILE A 2 -13.93 -6.45 -32.13
C ILE A 2 -13.91 -7.17 -30.79
N MET A 3 -13.29 -6.57 -29.75
CA MET A 3 -13.35 -7.09 -28.39
C MET A 3 -14.82 -7.13 -27.96
N LYS A 4 -15.35 -8.35 -27.74
CA LYS A 4 -16.67 -8.51 -27.12
C LYS A 4 -16.64 -7.79 -25.77
N GLN A 5 -17.36 -6.67 -25.65
CA GLN A 5 -17.61 -6.04 -24.38
C GLN A 5 -18.37 -7.06 -23.51
N ARG A 6 -17.70 -7.54 -22.45
CA ARG A 6 -18.43 -8.32 -21.43
C ARG A 6 -19.46 -7.40 -20.78
N SER A 7 -20.64 -7.94 -20.53
CA SER A 7 -21.71 -7.22 -19.82
C SER A 7 -21.21 -6.70 -18.47
N PRO A 8 -21.70 -5.54 -17.99
CA PRO A 8 -21.44 -5.05 -16.65
C PRO A 8 -21.76 -6.13 -15.61
N GLN A 9 -20.95 -6.23 -14.56
CA GLN A 9 -21.12 -7.19 -13.49
C GLN A 9 -21.57 -6.48 -12.21
N ILE A 10 -22.45 -7.13 -11.45
CA ILE A 10 -22.83 -6.64 -10.11
C ILE A 10 -21.94 -7.38 -9.10
N LEU A 11 -21.05 -6.65 -8.43
CA LEU A 11 -20.08 -7.20 -7.49
C LEU A 11 -20.08 -6.40 -6.18
N LEU A 12 -19.76 -7.07 -5.07
CA LEU A 12 -19.53 -6.39 -3.80
C LEU A 12 -18.30 -5.46 -3.94
N CYS A 13 -18.52 -4.17 -3.75
CA CYS A 13 -17.44 -3.17 -3.72
C CYS A 13 -16.97 -2.95 -2.28
N PRO A 14 -15.69 -3.21 -1.94
CA PRO A 14 -15.21 -3.04 -0.56
C PRO A 14 -15.25 -1.58 -0.07
N SER A 15 -15.12 -0.59 -0.96
CA SER A 15 -15.25 0.82 -0.60
C SER A 15 -16.70 1.28 -0.44
N CYS A 16 -17.62 0.80 -1.29
CA CYS A 16 -19.05 1.16 -1.17
C CYS A 16 -19.80 0.34 -0.12
N GLY A 17 -19.32 -0.85 0.27
CA GLY A 17 -19.92 -1.76 1.23
C GLY A 17 -21.18 -2.46 0.76
N ARG A 18 -21.46 -2.40 -0.55
CA ARG A 18 -22.66 -2.98 -1.17
C ARG A 18 -22.36 -3.48 -2.58
N ALA A 19 -23.26 -4.27 -3.13
CA ALA A 19 -23.23 -4.66 -4.51
C ALA A 19 -23.39 -3.43 -5.42
N THR A 20 -22.47 -3.23 -6.35
CA THR A 20 -22.46 -2.11 -7.31
C THR A 20 -22.15 -2.62 -8.71
N VAL A 21 -22.50 -1.85 -9.72
CA VAL A 21 -22.19 -2.17 -11.12
C VAL A 21 -20.72 -1.90 -11.38
N HIS A 22 -20.02 -2.91 -11.91
CA HIS A 22 -18.63 -2.81 -12.35
C HIS A 22 -18.55 -2.99 -13.86
N LYS A 23 -17.74 -2.19 -14.50
CA LYS A 23 -17.45 -2.28 -15.95
C LYS A 23 -16.00 -2.66 -16.16
N ARG A 24 -15.74 -3.50 -17.18
CA ARG A 24 -14.37 -3.77 -17.60
C ARG A 24 -13.79 -2.51 -18.24
N LEU A 25 -12.70 -2.01 -17.68
CA LEU A 25 -11.98 -0.83 -18.15
C LEU A 25 -10.81 -1.23 -19.05
N TYR A 26 -10.02 -2.22 -18.59
CA TYR A 26 -8.78 -2.65 -19.24
C TYR A 26 -8.60 -4.16 -19.13
N THR A 27 -7.66 -4.70 -19.90
CA THR A 27 -7.05 -6.01 -19.69
C THR A 27 -5.53 -5.82 -19.64
N LYS A 28 -4.89 -6.32 -18.59
CA LYS A 28 -3.44 -6.18 -18.36
C LYS A 28 -2.90 -7.46 -17.70
N ASN A 29 -1.75 -7.96 -18.17
CA ASN A 29 -1.11 -9.18 -17.65
C ASN A 29 -2.08 -10.38 -17.49
N GLY A 30 -3.02 -10.53 -18.43
CA GLY A 30 -4.03 -11.59 -18.38
C GLY A 30 -5.18 -11.38 -17.40
N CYS A 31 -5.22 -10.27 -16.67
CA CYS A 31 -6.29 -9.88 -15.75
C CYS A 31 -7.22 -8.85 -16.39
N ASP A 32 -8.54 -9.03 -16.25
CA ASP A 32 -9.50 -7.97 -16.52
C ASP A 32 -9.53 -6.99 -15.33
N ILE A 33 -9.48 -5.71 -15.62
CA ILE A 33 -9.58 -4.64 -14.61
C ILE A 33 -11.00 -4.08 -14.68
N LEU A 34 -11.73 -4.28 -13.59
CA LEU A 34 -13.11 -3.83 -13.44
C LEU A 34 -13.16 -2.57 -12.58
N GLY A 35 -13.87 -1.55 -13.01
CA GLY A 35 -14.09 -0.31 -12.26
C GLY A 35 -15.48 -0.22 -11.67
N CYS A 36 -15.59 0.09 -10.40
CA CYS A 36 -16.88 0.40 -9.74
C CYS A 36 -17.45 1.70 -10.29
N ASN A 37 -18.68 1.67 -10.81
CA ASN A 37 -19.32 2.85 -11.38
C ASN A 37 -19.63 3.95 -10.35
N GLU A 38 -19.64 3.61 -9.06
CA GLU A 38 -20.03 4.55 -8.00
C GLU A 38 -18.85 5.29 -7.36
N CYS A 39 -17.75 4.57 -7.07
CA CYS A 39 -16.61 5.15 -6.39
C CYS A 39 -15.32 5.13 -7.23
N GLY A 40 -15.35 4.51 -8.40
CA GLY A 40 -14.20 4.41 -9.28
C GLY A 40 -13.12 3.41 -8.80
N LEU A 41 -13.32 2.68 -7.70
CA LEU A 41 -12.39 1.64 -7.28
C LEU A 41 -12.21 0.61 -8.39
N GLY A 42 -10.97 0.42 -8.82
CA GLY A 42 -10.59 -0.65 -9.73
C GLY A 42 -10.28 -1.93 -8.98
N ARG A 43 -10.60 -3.09 -9.59
CA ARG A 43 -10.16 -4.41 -9.10
C ARG A 43 -9.64 -5.26 -10.24
N ALA A 44 -8.59 -6.01 -9.98
CA ALA A 44 -8.08 -7.02 -10.91
C ALA A 44 -8.82 -8.33 -10.71
N GLU A 45 -9.35 -8.91 -11.79
CA GLU A 45 -9.90 -10.27 -11.81
C GLU A 45 -8.78 -11.25 -12.14
N ALA A 46 -7.99 -11.62 -11.12
CA ALA A 46 -6.95 -12.63 -11.24
C ALA A 46 -7.54 -14.03 -11.01
N LYS A 47 -7.18 -15.01 -11.86
CA LYS A 47 -7.70 -16.38 -11.73
C LYS A 47 -7.19 -17.10 -10.49
N ALA A 48 -5.93 -16.90 -10.14
CA ALA A 48 -5.30 -17.36 -8.91
C ALA A 48 -4.04 -16.51 -8.69
N PHE A 49 -3.97 -15.84 -7.55
CA PHE A 49 -2.78 -15.13 -7.12
C PHE A 49 -2.54 -15.43 -5.64
N ASP A 50 -1.37 -15.95 -5.33
CA ASP A 50 -0.95 -16.21 -3.97
C ASP A 50 0.11 -15.18 -3.56
N PRO A 51 -0.23 -14.20 -2.72
CA PRO A 51 0.72 -13.20 -2.25
C PRO A 51 1.91 -13.81 -1.51
N ALA A 52 1.72 -14.87 -0.69
CA ALA A 52 2.81 -15.46 0.07
C ALA A 52 3.86 -16.11 -0.86
N ALA A 53 3.43 -16.74 -1.94
CA ALA A 53 4.33 -17.29 -2.96
C ALA A 53 4.98 -16.19 -3.82
N TYR A 54 4.40 -15.00 -3.90
CA TYR A 54 4.90 -13.90 -4.73
C TYR A 54 5.92 -13.02 -3.98
N TYR A 55 5.64 -12.64 -2.72
CA TYR A 55 6.50 -11.75 -1.90
C TYR A 55 7.63 -12.52 -1.22
N THR A 56 8.50 -13.09 -2.04
CA THR A 56 9.73 -13.78 -1.62
C THR A 56 10.96 -12.89 -1.80
N ALA A 57 12.13 -13.36 -1.40
CA ALA A 57 13.40 -12.67 -1.66
C ALA A 57 13.59 -12.28 -3.16
N GLY A 58 12.96 -13.03 -4.08
CA GLY A 58 12.96 -12.72 -5.51
C GLY A 58 12.26 -11.42 -5.87
N TYR A 59 11.21 -11.04 -5.15
CA TYR A 59 10.50 -9.78 -5.33
C TYR A 59 11.39 -8.56 -5.02
N PHE A 60 12.22 -8.67 -4.00
CA PHE A 60 13.09 -7.59 -3.53
C PHE A 60 14.45 -7.51 -4.24
N SER A 61 14.79 -8.48 -5.10
CA SER A 61 16.11 -8.62 -5.72
C SER A 61 16.13 -8.52 -7.25
N GLY A 62 15.07 -8.00 -7.86
CA GLY A 62 14.97 -7.80 -9.31
C GLY A 62 14.77 -9.09 -10.12
N ARG A 63 14.44 -10.21 -9.47
CA ARG A 63 14.12 -11.45 -10.15
C ARG A 63 12.70 -11.48 -10.73
N LEU A 64 11.81 -10.64 -10.19
CA LEU A 64 10.46 -10.48 -10.70
C LEU A 64 10.33 -9.16 -11.46
N PRO A 65 9.64 -9.15 -12.62
CA PRO A 65 9.55 -7.96 -13.49
C PRO A 65 8.87 -6.77 -12.84
N ASP A 66 7.97 -7.01 -11.89
CA ASP A 66 7.19 -5.97 -11.19
C ASP A 66 7.65 -5.78 -9.74
N GLY A 67 8.77 -6.41 -9.34
CA GLY A 67 9.40 -6.24 -8.03
C GLY A 67 10.38 -5.07 -7.99
N TYR A 68 11.11 -4.97 -6.88
CA TYR A 68 12.21 -4.02 -6.73
C TYR A 68 13.45 -4.53 -7.48
N ALA A 69 14.20 -3.60 -8.08
CA ALA A 69 15.45 -3.93 -8.76
C ALA A 69 16.51 -4.49 -7.79
N ASP A 70 16.66 -3.83 -6.65
CA ASP A 70 17.55 -4.19 -5.54
C ASP A 70 17.12 -3.37 -4.31
N TYR A 71 16.26 -3.93 -3.48
CA TYR A 71 15.72 -3.21 -2.33
C TYR A 71 16.78 -2.95 -1.26
N LEU A 72 17.58 -3.96 -0.95
CA LEU A 72 18.65 -3.85 0.06
C LEU A 72 19.76 -2.88 -0.39
N GLY A 73 20.20 -2.96 -1.66
CA GLY A 73 21.18 -2.02 -2.18
C GLY A 73 20.68 -0.57 -2.29
N ALA A 74 19.36 -0.36 -2.29
CA ALA A 74 18.75 0.96 -2.27
C ALA A 74 18.54 1.54 -0.85
N GLU A 75 18.97 0.84 0.21
CA GLU A 75 18.73 1.19 1.62
C GLU A 75 18.96 2.68 1.91
N GLN A 76 20.11 3.23 1.54
CA GLN A 76 20.45 4.63 1.86
C GLN A 76 19.43 5.63 1.27
N VAL A 77 18.91 5.36 0.07
CA VAL A 77 17.93 6.23 -0.58
C VAL A 77 16.56 6.04 0.03
N LEU A 78 16.16 4.78 0.27
CA LEU A 78 14.88 4.44 0.88
C LEU A 78 14.79 5.00 2.30
N ARG A 79 15.85 4.91 3.10
CA ARG A 79 15.87 5.47 4.45
C ARG A 79 15.71 6.99 4.47
N ARG A 80 16.25 7.72 3.48
CA ARG A 80 16.01 9.17 3.33
C ARG A 80 14.53 9.47 3.04
N GLU A 81 13.90 8.68 2.20
CA GLU A 81 12.47 8.80 1.93
C GLU A 81 11.64 8.46 3.16
N PHE A 82 11.99 7.38 3.86
CA PHE A 82 11.29 6.96 5.07
C PHE A 82 11.48 7.94 6.23
N ALA A 83 12.65 8.56 6.40
CA ALA A 83 12.84 9.62 7.40
C ALA A 83 11.86 10.78 7.17
N ARG A 84 11.66 11.22 5.91
CA ARG A 84 10.65 12.25 5.59
C ARG A 84 9.22 11.79 5.87
N THR A 85 8.96 10.51 5.65
CA THR A 85 7.65 9.91 5.96
C THR A 85 7.45 9.85 7.48
N VAL A 86 8.48 9.51 8.27
CA VAL A 86 8.45 9.56 9.73
C VAL A 86 8.18 10.98 10.23
N ASP A 87 8.86 11.99 9.67
CA ASP A 87 8.59 13.41 10.02
C ASP A 87 7.13 13.78 9.74
N PHE A 88 6.57 13.31 8.62
CA PHE A 88 5.16 13.52 8.33
C PHE A 88 4.24 12.81 9.35
N VAL A 89 4.53 11.57 9.71
CA VAL A 89 3.78 10.83 10.74
C VAL A 89 3.80 11.60 12.06
N ARG A 90 4.97 12.11 12.47
CA ARG A 90 5.15 12.89 13.71
C ARG A 90 4.36 14.20 13.74
N LEU A 91 4.16 14.85 12.60
CA LEU A 91 3.29 16.02 12.51
C LEU A 91 1.82 15.71 12.84
N ASN A 92 1.39 14.46 12.67
CA ASN A 92 0.01 14.02 12.91
C ASN A 92 -0.15 13.25 14.24
N CYS A 93 0.93 12.59 14.70
CA CYS A 93 1.04 11.91 15.99
C CYS A 93 2.52 11.95 16.42
N PRO A 94 2.91 12.77 17.43
CA PRO A 94 4.32 13.04 17.72
C PRO A 94 5.13 11.88 18.27
N SER A 95 4.47 10.95 18.97
CA SER A 95 5.09 9.79 19.64
C SER A 95 4.02 8.73 19.95
N GLY A 96 4.43 7.62 20.54
CA GLY A 96 3.55 6.53 20.96
C GLY A 96 3.95 5.19 20.36
N LYS A 97 3.02 4.24 20.30
CA LYS A 97 3.22 2.92 19.70
C LYS A 97 2.87 2.96 18.22
N LEU A 98 3.78 2.46 17.38
CA LEU A 98 3.61 2.41 15.95
C LEU A 98 3.68 0.98 15.43
N LEU A 99 2.70 0.59 14.62
CA LEU A 99 2.67 -0.67 13.88
C LEU A 99 2.79 -0.40 12.38
N GLU A 100 3.81 -0.94 11.73
CA GLU A 100 3.90 -0.94 10.27
C GLU A 100 3.37 -2.26 9.71
N VAL A 101 2.44 -2.19 8.77
CA VAL A 101 1.93 -3.32 8.00
C VAL A 101 2.64 -3.35 6.65
N GLY A 102 3.28 -4.51 6.34
CA GLY A 102 4.12 -4.66 5.16
C GLY A 102 5.47 -3.95 5.30
N CYS A 103 6.18 -4.23 6.39
CA CYS A 103 7.40 -3.48 6.73
C CYS A 103 8.64 -3.87 5.91
N ALA A 104 8.54 -4.81 4.98
CA ALA A 104 9.64 -5.31 4.16
C ALA A 104 10.90 -5.58 5.03
N TYR A 105 12.05 -5.01 4.68
CA TYR A 105 13.31 -5.16 5.46
C TYR A 105 13.42 -4.19 6.65
N GLY A 106 12.34 -3.50 7.04
CA GLY A 106 12.26 -2.71 8.27
C GLY A 106 12.94 -1.34 8.23
N PHE A 107 13.28 -0.81 7.06
CA PHE A 107 13.97 0.47 6.95
C PHE A 107 13.15 1.65 7.48
N PHE A 108 11.82 1.64 7.28
CA PHE A 108 10.95 2.65 7.89
C PHE A 108 10.91 2.49 9.40
N LEU A 109 10.77 1.27 9.93
CA LEU A 109 10.78 1.01 11.38
C LEU A 109 12.08 1.50 12.03
N GLN A 110 13.24 1.29 11.37
CA GLN A 110 14.54 1.77 11.87
C GLN A 110 14.62 3.30 11.94
N GLU A 111 13.97 4.03 11.06
CA GLU A 111 13.87 5.50 11.16
C GLU A 111 12.84 5.92 12.21
N ALA A 112 11.72 5.20 12.31
CA ALA A 112 10.63 5.53 13.23
C ALA A 112 10.98 5.23 14.70
N MET A 113 11.83 4.22 15.00
CA MET A 113 12.19 3.83 16.36
C MET A 113 12.89 4.93 17.17
N ARG A 114 13.35 6.00 16.53
CA ARG A 114 13.88 7.19 17.19
C ARG A 114 12.81 7.98 17.96
N TYR A 115 11.54 7.77 17.63
CA TYR A 115 10.41 8.57 18.11
C TYR A 115 9.22 7.75 18.61
N PHE A 116 9.16 6.47 18.20
CA PHE A 116 8.04 5.57 18.47
C PHE A 116 8.53 4.24 19.06
N ASP A 117 7.69 3.60 19.85
CA ASP A 117 7.79 2.18 20.16
C ASP A 117 7.26 1.40 18.96
N VAL A 118 8.16 0.80 18.16
CA VAL A 118 7.84 0.27 16.85
C VAL A 118 7.63 -1.24 16.86
N SER A 119 6.67 -1.68 16.05
CA SER A 119 6.48 -3.08 15.71
C SER A 119 6.06 -3.19 14.24
N GLY A 120 6.19 -4.39 13.66
CA GLY A 120 5.85 -4.62 12.26
C GLY A 120 5.18 -5.97 12.03
N ILE A 121 4.48 -6.08 10.90
CA ILE A 121 4.01 -7.34 10.35
C ILE A 121 4.39 -7.38 8.87
N GLU A 122 4.99 -8.51 8.44
CA GLU A 122 5.49 -8.68 7.07
C GLU A 122 5.15 -10.08 6.57
N LEU A 123 4.66 -10.15 5.32
CA LEU A 123 4.25 -11.41 4.69
C LEU A 123 5.45 -12.27 4.29
N SER A 124 6.55 -11.63 3.84
CA SER A 124 7.78 -12.32 3.47
C SER A 124 8.53 -12.82 4.70
N ASP A 125 8.67 -14.13 4.84
CA ASP A 125 9.43 -14.75 5.93
C ASP A 125 10.89 -14.29 5.97
N ASP A 126 11.52 -14.15 4.79
CA ASP A 126 12.92 -13.70 4.66
C ASP A 126 13.09 -12.26 5.14
N ALA A 127 12.19 -11.36 4.72
CA ALA A 127 12.23 -9.97 5.12
C ALA A 127 11.92 -9.81 6.62
N ALA A 128 10.92 -10.52 7.14
CA ALA A 128 10.60 -10.54 8.56
C ALA A 128 11.76 -11.12 9.42
N ALA A 129 12.44 -12.16 8.93
CA ALA A 129 13.62 -12.71 9.59
C ALA A 129 14.77 -11.71 9.66
N HIS A 130 15.01 -10.98 8.56
CA HIS A 130 16.01 -9.90 8.52
C HIS A 130 15.69 -8.80 9.56
N CYS A 131 14.43 -8.37 9.64
CA CYS A 131 14.00 -7.39 10.65
C CYS A 131 14.29 -7.86 12.08
N ARG A 132 13.96 -9.12 12.39
CA ARG A 132 14.24 -9.69 13.72
C ARG A 132 15.72 -9.79 14.03
N GLN A 133 16.57 -10.13 13.04
CA GLN A 133 18.03 -10.11 13.19
C GLN A 133 18.57 -8.71 13.45
N ALA A 134 17.92 -7.67 12.91
CA ALA A 134 18.22 -6.28 13.20
C ALA A 134 17.63 -5.77 14.53
N GLY A 135 17.04 -6.65 15.36
CA GLY A 135 16.47 -6.30 16.66
C GLY A 135 15.07 -5.69 16.62
N LEU A 136 14.39 -5.71 15.49
CA LEU A 136 13.03 -5.18 15.34
C LEU A 136 11.99 -6.23 15.76
N ASN A 137 10.91 -5.78 16.42
CA ASN A 137 9.77 -6.63 16.77
C ASN A 137 8.85 -6.80 15.55
N VAL A 138 9.12 -7.84 14.74
CA VAL A 138 8.36 -8.10 13.51
C VAL A 138 7.77 -9.50 13.52
N LEU A 139 6.45 -9.57 13.30
CA LEU A 139 5.69 -10.80 13.07
C LEU A 139 5.70 -11.14 11.59
N SER A 140 5.98 -12.42 11.27
CA SER A 140 5.77 -12.94 9.91
C SER A 140 4.31 -13.39 9.72
N GLY A 141 3.68 -12.96 8.63
CA GLY A 141 2.33 -13.36 8.25
C GLY A 141 1.47 -12.24 7.66
N GLU A 142 0.23 -12.58 7.34
CA GLU A 142 -0.77 -11.61 6.85
C GLU A 142 -1.24 -10.68 8.00
N ALA A 143 -1.58 -9.44 7.66
CA ALA A 143 -2.16 -8.48 8.61
C ALA A 143 -3.67 -8.71 8.76
N ASP A 144 -4.03 -9.89 9.26
CA ASP A 144 -5.40 -10.28 9.57
C ASP A 144 -5.75 -10.01 11.06
N GLU A 145 -7.00 -10.22 11.42
CA GLU A 145 -7.46 -10.01 12.79
C GLU A 145 -6.74 -10.90 13.80
N THR A 146 -6.35 -12.11 13.43
CA THR A 146 -5.66 -13.07 14.30
C THR A 146 -4.25 -12.61 14.63
N ASN A 147 -3.49 -12.23 13.62
CA ASN A 147 -2.12 -11.77 13.78
C ASN A 147 -2.06 -10.39 14.45
N LEU A 148 -2.99 -9.49 14.10
CA LEU A 148 -3.07 -8.17 14.73
C LEU A 148 -3.42 -8.25 16.23
N LYS A 149 -4.14 -9.29 16.70
CA LYS A 149 -4.39 -9.51 18.14
C LYS A 149 -3.12 -9.72 18.96
N ARG A 150 -2.02 -10.14 18.34
CA ARG A 150 -0.72 -10.35 19.00
C ARG A 150 -0.03 -9.05 19.40
N PHE A 151 -0.43 -7.93 18.81
CA PHE A 151 0.00 -6.60 19.19
C PHE A 151 -1.02 -5.97 20.16
N GLY A 152 -0.56 -5.15 21.08
CA GLY A 152 -1.40 -4.28 21.90
C GLY A 152 -2.07 -3.21 21.05
N ASN A 153 -2.85 -2.32 21.67
CA ASN A 153 -3.33 -1.14 20.97
C ASN A 153 -2.17 -0.18 20.67
N VAL A 154 -2.30 0.54 19.55
CA VAL A 154 -1.27 1.43 19.02
C VAL A 154 -1.84 2.82 18.71
N ASP A 155 -0.97 3.80 18.62
CA ASP A 155 -1.35 5.18 18.33
C ASP A 155 -1.27 5.48 16.82
N VAL A 156 -0.40 4.74 16.12
CA VAL A 156 -0.17 4.89 14.69
C VAL A 156 -0.12 3.53 14.01
N ILE A 157 -0.82 3.40 12.89
CA ILE A 157 -0.62 2.30 11.94
C ILE A 157 -0.16 2.90 10.62
N VAL A 158 0.87 2.29 10.02
CA VAL A 158 1.44 2.75 8.74
C VAL A 158 1.36 1.62 7.72
N MET A 159 0.94 1.96 6.48
CA MET A 159 0.90 1.07 5.32
C MET A 159 1.47 1.82 4.11
N LEU A 160 2.70 1.54 3.73
CA LEU A 160 3.36 2.22 2.62
C LEU A 160 3.33 1.36 1.36
N ASP A 161 2.43 1.70 0.43
CA ASP A 161 2.21 0.97 -0.83
C ASP A 161 1.87 -0.52 -0.56
N VAL A 162 0.87 -0.77 0.33
CA VAL A 162 0.44 -2.10 0.79
C VAL A 162 -1.05 -2.36 0.53
N VAL A 163 -1.91 -1.36 0.73
CA VAL A 163 -3.37 -1.54 0.71
C VAL A 163 -3.91 -2.07 -0.61
N GLU A 164 -3.25 -1.76 -1.72
CA GLU A 164 -3.57 -2.24 -3.08
C GLU A 164 -3.26 -3.73 -3.30
N HIS A 165 -2.43 -4.32 -2.43
CA HIS A 165 -2.01 -5.72 -2.49
C HIS A 165 -2.86 -6.65 -1.63
N LEU A 166 -3.66 -6.11 -0.70
CA LEU A 166 -4.43 -6.88 0.26
C LEU A 166 -5.53 -7.69 -0.43
N ARG A 167 -5.75 -8.92 0.02
CA ARG A 167 -6.88 -9.77 -0.45
C ARG A 167 -8.22 -9.16 -0.08
N ASP A 168 -8.35 -8.70 1.16
CA ASP A 168 -9.51 -7.97 1.69
C ASP A 168 -9.05 -6.65 2.32
N PRO A 169 -8.97 -5.56 1.55
CA PRO A 169 -8.51 -4.28 2.06
C PRO A 169 -9.45 -3.70 3.12
N HIS A 170 -10.76 -3.94 3.02
CA HIS A 170 -11.70 -3.43 4.02
C HIS A 170 -11.59 -4.19 5.34
N GLY A 171 -11.51 -5.52 5.29
CA GLY A 171 -11.33 -6.36 6.48
C GLY A 171 -10.04 -6.03 7.22
N THR A 172 -8.92 -5.93 6.50
CA THR A 172 -7.63 -5.56 7.10
C THR A 172 -7.66 -4.16 7.70
N LEU A 173 -8.16 -3.14 6.97
CA LEU A 173 -8.29 -1.78 7.51
C LEU A 173 -9.23 -1.71 8.71
N SER A 174 -10.31 -2.49 8.72
CA SER A 174 -11.22 -2.58 9.87
C SER A 174 -10.54 -3.20 11.08
N ALA A 175 -9.78 -4.27 10.90
CA ALA A 175 -9.00 -4.88 11.97
C ALA A 175 -7.95 -3.91 12.52
N CYS A 176 -7.26 -3.19 11.65
CA CYS A 176 -6.32 -2.11 12.02
C CYS A 176 -7.01 -0.99 12.81
N ALA A 177 -8.16 -0.51 12.33
CA ALA A 177 -8.90 0.56 13.00
C ALA A 177 -9.32 0.18 14.44
N LYS A 178 -9.64 -1.10 14.68
CA LYS A 178 -9.97 -1.64 16.01
C LYS A 178 -8.76 -1.67 16.96
N LYS A 179 -7.54 -1.65 16.42
CA LYS A 179 -6.28 -1.65 17.19
C LYS A 179 -5.80 -0.26 17.56
N LEU A 180 -6.41 0.78 17.01
CA LEU A 180 -6.04 2.14 17.35
C LEU A 180 -6.55 2.54 18.73
N ASN A 181 -5.68 3.25 19.48
CA ASN A 181 -6.09 4.03 20.63
C ASN A 181 -7.06 5.14 20.20
N PRO A 182 -7.91 5.69 21.12
CA PRO A 182 -8.71 6.86 20.83
C PRO A 182 -7.87 8.00 20.24
N GLY A 183 -8.30 8.60 19.13
CA GLY A 183 -7.54 9.64 18.43
C GLY A 183 -6.34 9.15 17.62
N GLY A 184 -6.05 7.85 17.63
CA GLY A 184 -4.98 7.24 16.82
C GLY A 184 -5.22 7.35 15.32
N ILE A 185 -4.17 7.15 14.54
CA ILE A 185 -4.19 7.38 13.09
C ILE A 185 -3.75 6.16 12.29
N ILE A 186 -4.31 6.03 11.08
CA ILE A 186 -3.74 5.20 10.01
C ILE A 186 -3.13 6.14 8.97
N VAL A 187 -1.86 5.95 8.65
CA VAL A 187 -1.18 6.62 7.54
C VAL A 187 -0.94 5.57 6.46
N LEU A 188 -1.44 5.82 5.24
CA LEU A 188 -1.22 4.91 4.12
C LEU A 188 -0.82 5.66 2.86
N THR A 189 -0.05 5.00 2.00
CA THR A 189 0.22 5.44 0.63
C THR A 189 -0.29 4.40 -0.36
N THR A 190 -0.79 4.86 -1.50
CA THR A 190 -1.19 4.00 -2.62
C THR A 190 -1.32 4.83 -3.90
N GLY A 191 -1.46 4.16 -5.04
CA GLY A 191 -1.72 4.84 -6.31
C GLY A 191 -3.10 5.50 -6.37
N ASP A 192 -3.20 6.64 -7.07
CA ASP A 192 -4.50 7.25 -7.42
C ASP A 192 -4.90 6.90 -8.85
N PHE A 193 -5.76 5.90 -8.96
CA PHE A 193 -6.33 5.46 -10.24
C PHE A 193 -7.26 6.52 -10.87
N GLY A 194 -7.74 7.48 -10.07
CA GLY A 194 -8.51 8.62 -10.52
C GLY A 194 -7.67 9.79 -11.03
N SER A 195 -6.34 9.76 -10.89
CA SER A 195 -5.44 10.83 -11.33
C SER A 195 -5.48 11.07 -12.84
N SER A 196 -5.11 12.28 -13.25
CA SER A 196 -5.02 12.61 -14.68
C SER A 196 -4.01 11.72 -15.41
N LEU A 197 -2.87 11.42 -14.77
CA LEU A 197 -1.86 10.54 -15.34
C LEU A 197 -2.38 9.12 -15.55
N ALA A 198 -3.06 8.55 -14.54
CA ALA A 198 -3.63 7.20 -14.65
C ALA A 198 -4.69 7.12 -15.75
N ARG A 199 -5.56 8.13 -15.87
CA ARG A 199 -6.58 8.20 -16.92
C ARG A 199 -5.98 8.30 -18.32
N LEU A 200 -4.95 9.13 -18.52
CA LEU A 200 -4.27 9.29 -19.80
C LEU A 200 -3.49 8.04 -20.20
N ALA A 201 -2.78 7.43 -19.27
CA ALA A 201 -1.97 6.25 -19.52
C ALA A 201 -2.79 4.95 -19.63
N GLY A 202 -4.00 4.91 -19.05
CA GLY A 202 -4.89 3.75 -19.10
C GLY A 202 -4.19 2.47 -18.62
N ALA A 203 -4.23 1.41 -19.42
CA ALA A 203 -3.54 0.15 -19.13
C ALA A 203 -2.00 0.29 -19.08
N GLY A 204 -1.45 1.39 -19.62
CA GLY A 204 -0.03 1.72 -19.56
C GLY A 204 0.40 2.44 -18.27
N TRP A 205 -0.53 2.76 -17.36
CA TRP A 205 -0.17 3.41 -16.10
C TRP A 205 0.84 2.58 -15.31
N ARG A 206 1.89 3.25 -14.80
CA ARG A 206 3.04 2.59 -14.15
C ARG A 206 2.64 1.72 -12.95
N LEU A 207 1.57 2.06 -12.25
CA LEU A 207 1.04 1.31 -11.11
C LEU A 207 -0.05 0.30 -11.52
N MET A 208 -0.36 0.15 -12.81
CA MET A 208 -1.22 -0.90 -13.33
C MET A 208 -0.44 -2.19 -13.47
N THR A 209 -0.19 -2.88 -12.36
CA THR A 209 0.63 -4.08 -12.26
C THR A 209 -0.14 -5.29 -11.66
N PRO A 210 -1.29 -5.70 -12.27
CA PRO A 210 -1.94 -6.91 -11.83
C PRO A 210 -1.07 -8.14 -12.19
N PRO A 211 -1.16 -9.28 -11.48
CA PRO A 211 -2.14 -9.58 -10.42
C PRO A 211 -1.74 -9.07 -9.03
N GLN A 212 -0.53 -8.59 -8.82
CA GLN A 212 -0.03 -8.18 -7.50
C GLN A 212 -0.80 -6.95 -6.96
N HIS A 213 -1.06 -5.92 -7.80
CA HIS A 213 -2.02 -4.90 -7.48
C HIS A 213 -3.42 -5.44 -7.75
N GLN A 214 -4.12 -5.85 -6.68
CA GLN A 214 -5.47 -6.37 -6.76
C GLN A 214 -6.51 -5.24 -6.78
N TRP A 215 -6.15 -4.09 -6.22
CA TRP A 215 -7.02 -2.93 -6.08
C TRP A 215 -6.36 -1.66 -6.61
N PHE A 216 -7.16 -0.82 -7.24
CA PHE A 216 -6.73 0.47 -7.77
C PHE A 216 -7.61 1.55 -7.16
N PHE A 217 -7.11 2.16 -6.10
CA PHE A 217 -7.88 3.14 -5.33
C PHE A 217 -7.99 4.48 -6.06
N THR A 218 -9.09 5.20 -5.81
CA THR A 218 -9.30 6.60 -6.15
C THR A 218 -9.50 7.41 -4.88
N ALA A 219 -9.31 8.72 -4.93
CA ALA A 219 -9.61 9.59 -3.79
C ALA A 219 -11.05 9.39 -3.27
N GLU A 220 -12.02 9.17 -4.16
CA GLU A 220 -13.42 8.90 -3.78
C GLU A 220 -13.59 7.53 -3.11
N SER A 221 -12.92 6.49 -3.62
CA SER A 221 -12.98 5.17 -2.99
C SER A 221 -12.35 5.16 -1.59
N ILE A 222 -11.28 5.93 -1.37
CA ILE A 222 -10.69 6.14 -0.04
C ILE A 222 -11.67 6.86 0.90
N ARG A 223 -12.34 7.90 0.41
CA ARG A 223 -13.33 8.65 1.21
C ARG A 223 -14.47 7.75 1.69
N ARG A 224 -14.99 6.89 0.79
CA ARG A 224 -16.04 5.93 1.15
C ARG A 224 -15.52 4.84 2.10
N SER A 225 -14.31 4.33 1.87
CA SER A 225 -13.69 3.36 2.78
C SER A 225 -13.53 3.92 4.17
N SER A 226 -13.02 5.16 4.31
CA SER A 226 -12.84 5.80 5.62
C SER A 226 -14.17 5.99 6.37
N ALA A 227 -15.21 6.43 5.68
CA ALA A 227 -16.55 6.58 6.27
C ALA A 227 -17.11 5.23 6.77
N ARG A 228 -16.94 4.15 6.00
CA ARG A 228 -17.34 2.80 6.41
C ARG A 228 -16.58 2.26 7.62
N LEU A 229 -15.33 2.67 7.77
CA LEU A 229 -14.49 2.32 8.93
C LEU A 229 -14.87 3.15 10.18
N GLY A 230 -15.76 4.14 10.05
CA GLY A 230 -16.04 5.11 11.10
C GLY A 230 -14.81 5.96 11.44
N MET A 231 -13.95 6.20 10.46
CA MET A 231 -12.75 7.04 10.60
C MET A 231 -12.91 8.35 9.83
N LYS A 232 -12.32 9.42 10.36
CA LYS A 232 -12.26 10.70 9.67
C LYS A 232 -11.11 10.68 8.66
N LEU A 233 -11.39 10.94 7.38
CA LEU A 233 -10.36 11.28 6.41
C LEU A 233 -9.84 12.69 6.76
N GLU A 234 -8.67 12.76 7.41
CA GLU A 234 -8.11 14.03 7.89
C GLU A 234 -7.28 14.72 6.82
N ARG A 235 -6.53 13.91 6.05
CA ARG A 235 -5.67 14.43 5.00
C ARG A 235 -5.58 13.46 3.83
N LEU A 236 -5.51 14.03 2.62
CA LEU A 236 -5.13 13.33 1.39
C LEU A 236 -4.27 14.31 0.60
N ASP A 237 -3.02 13.94 0.34
CA ASP A 237 -2.08 14.73 -0.44
C ASP A 237 -1.24 13.86 -1.40
N TYR A 238 -0.46 14.51 -2.26
CA TYR A 238 0.40 13.87 -3.27
C TYR A 238 1.85 14.29 -3.00
N PRO A 239 2.59 13.51 -2.18
CA PRO A 239 3.93 13.89 -1.75
C PRO A 239 4.97 13.73 -2.87
N TRP A 240 6.04 14.52 -2.80
CA TRP A 240 7.28 14.22 -3.50
C TRP A 240 7.92 13.00 -2.85
N LYS A 241 8.24 11.97 -3.66
CA LYS A 241 8.97 10.77 -3.21
C LYS A 241 10.42 10.85 -3.69
N ILE A 242 11.36 10.38 -2.87
CA ILE A 242 12.74 10.18 -3.30
C ILE A 242 12.85 8.75 -3.82
N VAL A 243 13.02 8.61 -5.14
CA VAL A 243 13.06 7.33 -5.83
C VAL A 243 14.49 6.98 -6.18
N PRO A 244 14.98 5.76 -5.88
CA PRO A 244 16.31 5.31 -6.32
C PRO A 244 16.47 5.41 -7.84
N LEU A 245 17.55 6.04 -8.31
CA LEU A 245 17.85 6.15 -9.74
C LEU A 245 17.90 4.75 -10.40
N SER A 246 18.42 3.76 -9.68
CA SER A 246 18.45 2.36 -10.13
C SER A 246 17.06 1.81 -10.47
N LEU A 247 16.05 2.15 -9.65
CA LEU A 247 14.66 1.75 -9.90
C LEU A 247 14.09 2.44 -11.14
N ILE A 248 14.38 3.74 -11.32
CA ILE A 248 13.94 4.50 -12.51
C ILE A 248 14.55 3.87 -13.77
N LEU A 249 15.85 3.61 -13.76
CA LEU A 249 16.56 3.01 -14.91
C LEU A 249 16.06 1.58 -15.17
N PHE A 250 15.78 0.80 -14.14
CA PHE A 250 15.20 -0.54 -14.26
C PHE A 250 13.83 -0.48 -14.95
N GLN A 251 12.95 0.43 -14.51
CA GLN A 251 11.62 0.60 -15.12
C GLN A 251 11.71 1.08 -16.58
N LEU A 252 12.60 2.03 -16.89
CA LEU A 252 12.81 2.52 -18.26
C LEU A 252 13.31 1.41 -19.18
N ARG A 253 14.29 0.61 -18.73
CA ARG A 253 14.78 -0.55 -19.51
C ARG A 253 13.68 -1.55 -19.81
N ARG A 254 12.82 -1.84 -18.79
CA ARG A 254 11.66 -2.71 -18.95
C ARG A 254 10.70 -2.17 -20.02
N MET A 255 10.41 -0.89 -19.99
CA MET A 255 9.50 -0.24 -20.97
C MET A 255 10.07 -0.32 -22.40
N LEU A 256 11.40 -0.28 -22.55
CA LEU A 256 12.09 -0.36 -23.84
C LEU A 256 12.33 -1.81 -24.31
N GLY A 257 11.86 -2.81 -23.57
CA GLY A 257 11.99 -4.23 -23.94
C GLY A 257 13.41 -4.82 -23.74
N PHE A 258 14.30 -4.12 -23.03
CA PHE A 258 15.62 -4.67 -22.67
C PHE A 258 15.48 -5.64 -21.50
N GLY A 259 16.14 -6.82 -21.60
CA GLY A 259 16.03 -7.90 -20.62
C GLY A 259 16.38 -7.49 -19.18
N PHE A 260 15.89 -8.30 -18.23
CA PHE A 260 15.90 -8.08 -16.78
C PHE A 260 17.26 -8.33 -16.12
N ALA A 261 18.34 -7.70 -16.55
CA ALA A 261 19.55 -7.72 -15.75
C ALA A 261 19.46 -6.66 -14.66
N ALA A 262 19.02 -7.05 -13.45
CA ALA A 262 19.18 -6.22 -12.27
C ALA A 262 20.68 -5.95 -12.08
N ARG A 263 21.08 -4.68 -12.10
CA ARG A 263 22.43 -4.28 -11.68
C ARG A 263 22.34 -3.74 -10.27
N PRO A 264 23.28 -4.15 -9.38
CA PRO A 264 23.33 -3.61 -8.02
C PRO A 264 23.30 -2.08 -8.06
N SER A 265 22.55 -1.49 -7.15
CA SER A 265 22.45 -0.03 -7.03
C SER A 265 23.64 0.49 -6.23
N TRP A 266 24.82 0.48 -6.81
CA TRP A 266 26.03 1.04 -6.16
C TRP A 266 26.05 2.57 -6.14
N ILE A 267 25.09 3.22 -6.79
CA ILE A 267 25.00 4.68 -6.79
C ILE A 267 23.82 5.08 -5.89
N PRO A 268 24.07 5.61 -4.67
CA PRO A 268 23.01 6.00 -3.74
C PRO A 268 22.37 7.35 -4.14
N ILE A 269 21.98 7.48 -5.42
CA ILE A 269 21.31 8.69 -5.93
C ILE A 269 19.80 8.50 -5.80
N GLY A 270 19.18 9.40 -5.03
CA GLY A 270 17.72 9.56 -4.95
C GLY A 270 17.26 10.71 -5.85
N VAL A 271 16.27 10.46 -6.67
CA VAL A 271 15.66 11.47 -7.56
C VAL A 271 14.31 11.87 -6.97
N PRO A 272 14.07 13.18 -6.71
CA PRO A 272 12.75 13.63 -6.27
C PRO A 272 11.76 13.53 -7.43
N VAL A 273 10.67 12.78 -7.23
CA VAL A 273 9.63 12.55 -8.24
C VAL A 273 8.25 12.84 -7.63
N ASN A 274 7.44 13.60 -8.33
CA ASN A 274 6.00 13.69 -8.06
C ASN A 274 5.25 13.70 -9.39
N LEU A 275 4.48 12.67 -9.63
CA LEU A 275 3.64 12.52 -10.81
C LEU A 275 2.16 12.78 -10.51
N PHE A 276 1.84 13.20 -9.27
CA PHE A 276 0.48 13.42 -8.78
C PHE A 276 -0.46 12.22 -9.01
N ASP A 277 0.11 11.02 -8.96
CA ASP A 277 -0.57 9.75 -9.18
C ASP A 277 -0.37 8.73 -8.05
N ALA A 278 0.28 9.15 -6.96
CA ALA A 278 0.43 8.40 -5.72
C ALA A 278 0.00 9.29 -4.56
N MET A 279 -1.05 8.89 -3.87
CA MET A 279 -1.63 9.64 -2.75
C MET A 279 -1.10 9.13 -1.41
N ARG A 280 -1.01 10.06 -0.46
CA ARG A 280 -0.76 9.79 0.95
C ARG A 280 -1.96 10.24 1.75
N ILE A 281 -2.42 9.37 2.65
CA ILE A 281 -3.71 9.49 3.33
C ILE A 281 -3.49 9.40 4.84
N VAL A 282 -4.17 10.25 5.60
CA VAL A 282 -4.29 10.14 7.06
C VAL A 282 -5.75 9.93 7.41
N LEU A 283 -6.03 8.79 8.06
CA LEU A 283 -7.32 8.48 8.65
C LEU A 283 -7.18 8.58 10.17
N ARG A 284 -8.08 9.30 10.83
CA ARG A 284 -8.09 9.42 12.29
C ARG A 284 -9.25 8.67 12.89
N SER A 285 -9.00 7.92 13.97
CA SER A 285 -10.04 7.31 14.78
C SER A 285 -10.87 8.40 15.45
N CYS A 286 -12.21 8.32 15.33
CA CYS A 286 -13.10 9.20 16.08
C CYS A 286 -12.96 8.89 17.58
N ALA A 287 -12.77 9.92 18.40
CA ALA A 287 -12.37 9.79 19.80
C ALA A 287 -13.43 9.15 20.71
N ASP A 288 -14.67 8.95 20.26
CA ASP A 288 -15.81 8.52 21.10
C ASP A 288 -16.65 7.40 20.46
N ARG A 289 -16.04 6.19 20.28
CA ARG A 289 -16.90 5.03 19.94
C ARG A 289 -17.77 4.55 21.11
N ASP A 290 -17.31 4.74 22.35
CA ASP A 290 -18.04 4.23 23.53
C ASP A 290 -19.00 5.26 24.16
N ALA A 291 -18.80 6.54 23.90
CA ALA A 291 -19.68 7.59 24.42
C ALA A 291 -21.01 7.72 23.62
N ASP A 292 -20.99 7.43 22.32
CA ASP A 292 -22.21 7.51 21.49
C ASP A 292 -23.09 6.24 21.59
N LEU A 293 -22.49 5.06 21.83
CA LEU A 293 -23.26 3.82 22.09
C LEU A 293 -23.92 3.81 23.47
N ALA A 294 -23.41 4.62 24.41
CA ALA A 294 -24.01 4.77 25.73
C ALA A 294 -25.15 5.84 25.78
N ARG A 295 -25.33 6.58 24.68
CA ARG A 295 -26.37 7.64 24.56
C ARG A 295 -27.50 7.29 23.61
N MET A 296 -27.45 6.10 22.97
CA MET A 296 -28.55 5.49 22.22
C MET A 296 -29.23 4.37 23.03
#